data_bfff2c9c4baa7f2c21851068dda37e9d
#
_entry.id   bfff2c9c4baa7f2c21851068dda37e9d
#
_cell.length_a   1.000
_cell.length_b   1.000
_cell.length_c   1.000
_cell.angle_alpha   90.00
_cell.angle_beta   90.00
_cell.angle_gamma   90.00
#
_symmetry.space_group_name_H-M   'P 1'
#
loop_
_entity.id
_entity.type
_entity.pdbx_description
1 polymer ?
#
loop_
_entity_poly.entity_id
_entity_poly.type
_entity_poly.pdbx_seq_one_letter_code
_entity_poly.pdbx_strand_id
1 'polypeptide(L)'
;MGDARAFTNDAGEQALELIYVSPDGEENFPGTLTTKVVYTVTVDNQLRIDYTATTDAPTVLNLTNHAYFNLHGGDHKTSVNSHRVTINADRYTPTDSTLIPTGEIASLDGSALDFRTPTTIGERVLGPDSAFNYRDGYDHNYVIRRSSPDVVEAAEVYEPSTGIVMTVLTDTPGIQFFTGKSRVQQDETAPFYRSAFALEAQNYPDAPNHPDFPSAVLRPGETYRQTTVYGFSAR
;
A
#
# COMPACT_ATOMS: atom_id res chain seq x y z
N MET A 1 -6.51 -13.07 20.78
CA MET A 1 -7.71 -13.02 19.87
C MET A 1 -8.21 -11.58 19.93
N GLY A 2 -8.45 -10.95 18.80
CA GLY A 2 -8.90 -9.55 18.77
C GLY A 2 -10.42 -9.43 18.90
N ASP A 3 -10.89 -8.26 19.32
CA ASP A 3 -12.31 -7.93 19.38
C ASP A 3 -12.77 -7.31 18.05
N ALA A 4 -14.00 -7.63 17.62
CA ALA A 4 -14.61 -7.09 16.42
C ALA A 4 -16.02 -6.56 16.72
N ARG A 5 -16.34 -5.35 16.24
CA ARG A 5 -17.64 -4.71 16.45
C ARG A 5 -18.09 -4.01 15.17
N ALA A 6 -19.22 -4.46 14.61
CA ALA A 6 -19.91 -3.72 13.55
C ALA A 6 -20.84 -2.67 14.17
N PHE A 7 -20.90 -1.48 13.55
CA PHE A 7 -21.76 -0.39 14.01
C PHE A 7 -22.10 0.56 12.85
N THR A 8 -23.04 1.45 13.06
CA THR A 8 -23.31 2.58 12.18
C THR A 8 -22.73 3.83 12.85
N ASN A 9 -21.92 4.61 12.13
CA ASN A 9 -21.33 5.83 12.66
C ASN A 9 -22.35 7.00 12.68
N ASP A 10 -21.95 8.16 13.20
CA ASP A 10 -22.82 9.34 13.32
C ASP A 10 -23.25 9.92 11.95
N ALA A 11 -22.53 9.60 10.88
CA ALA A 11 -22.88 9.95 9.51
C ALA A 11 -23.88 8.95 8.86
N GLY A 12 -24.27 7.88 9.57
CA GLY A 12 -25.13 6.82 9.05
C GLY A 12 -24.42 5.76 8.22
N GLU A 13 -23.07 5.75 8.22
CA GLU A 13 -22.25 4.83 7.43
C GLU A 13 -21.96 3.54 8.21
N GLN A 14 -21.88 2.42 7.47
CA GLN A 14 -21.56 1.12 8.07
C GLN A 14 -20.05 1.03 8.37
N ALA A 15 -19.71 0.66 9.59
CA ALA A 15 -18.34 0.56 10.04
C ALA A 15 -18.08 -0.76 10.80
N LEU A 16 -16.81 -1.22 10.72
CA LEU A 16 -16.28 -2.36 11.46
C LEU A 16 -15.03 -1.92 12.22
N GLU A 17 -15.09 -1.99 13.55
CA GLU A 17 -13.96 -1.77 14.44
C GLU A 17 -13.32 -3.11 14.79
N LEU A 18 -12.01 -3.19 14.64
CA LEU A 18 -11.17 -4.31 15.07
C LEU A 18 -10.17 -3.80 16.10
N ILE A 19 -10.03 -4.52 17.21
CA ILE A 19 -9.04 -4.19 18.25
C ILE A 19 -8.18 -5.44 18.48
N TYR A 20 -6.86 -5.23 18.46
CA TYR A 20 -5.89 -6.26 18.81
C TYR A 20 -4.88 -5.73 19.83
N VAL A 21 -4.59 -6.54 20.83
CA VAL A 21 -3.55 -6.27 21.82
C VAL A 21 -2.43 -7.28 21.58
N SER A 22 -1.31 -6.80 21.04
CA SER A 22 -0.06 -7.55 20.92
C SER A 22 0.68 -7.46 22.26
N PRO A 23 0.90 -8.59 22.97
CA PRO A 23 1.61 -8.57 24.24
C PRO A 23 3.10 -8.24 24.08
N ASP A 24 3.72 -7.73 25.13
CA ASP A 24 5.17 -7.49 25.14
C ASP A 24 5.95 -8.74 24.72
N GLY A 25 6.87 -8.56 23.76
CA GLY A 25 7.72 -9.62 23.23
C GLY A 25 7.08 -10.48 22.12
N GLU A 26 5.84 -10.22 21.69
CA GLU A 26 5.26 -10.90 20.52
C GLU A 26 6.11 -10.60 19.28
N GLU A 27 6.48 -11.64 18.51
CA GLU A 27 7.39 -11.58 17.36
C GLU A 27 8.69 -10.79 17.64
N ASN A 28 9.13 -10.76 18.91
CA ASN A 28 10.29 -10.05 19.44
C ASN A 28 10.18 -8.50 19.45
N PHE A 29 9.01 -7.94 19.25
CA PHE A 29 8.80 -6.50 19.41
C PHE A 29 8.58 -6.15 20.89
N PRO A 30 9.23 -5.07 21.41
CA PRO A 30 9.06 -4.66 22.80
C PRO A 30 7.74 -3.92 23.01
N GLY A 31 7.20 -4.03 24.20
CA GLY A 31 6.02 -3.32 24.67
C GLY A 31 4.70 -3.97 24.29
N THR A 32 3.70 -3.73 25.13
CA THR A 32 2.32 -4.09 24.82
C THR A 32 1.74 -3.06 23.86
N LEU A 33 1.41 -3.50 22.64
CA LEU A 33 0.84 -2.63 21.60
C LEU A 33 -0.67 -2.86 21.49
N THR A 34 -1.46 -1.83 21.74
CA THR A 34 -2.91 -1.85 21.46
C THR A 34 -3.18 -1.18 20.15
N THR A 35 -3.67 -1.93 19.17
CA THR A 35 -4.01 -1.45 17.83
C THR A 35 -5.52 -1.50 17.62
N LYS A 36 -6.07 -0.42 17.09
CA LYS A 36 -7.46 -0.33 16.63
C LYS A 36 -7.48 0.05 15.16
N VAL A 37 -8.26 -0.69 14.37
CA VAL A 37 -8.52 -0.43 12.95
C VAL A 37 -10.02 -0.29 12.74
N VAL A 38 -10.44 0.78 12.08
CA VAL A 38 -11.85 1.01 11.75
C VAL A 38 -11.98 1.06 10.23
N TYR A 39 -12.74 0.13 9.68
CA TYR A 39 -13.17 0.11 8.29
C TYR A 39 -14.51 0.80 8.19
N THR A 40 -14.66 1.76 7.27
CA THR A 40 -15.92 2.46 7.01
C THR A 40 -16.25 2.43 5.53
N VAL A 41 -17.44 1.97 5.17
CA VAL A 41 -17.98 2.11 3.80
C VAL A 41 -18.77 3.41 3.75
N THR A 42 -18.24 4.40 3.01
CA THR A 42 -18.83 5.72 2.95
C THR A 42 -19.93 5.84 1.89
N VAL A 43 -20.77 6.84 2.01
CA VAL A 43 -21.80 7.14 1.02
C VAL A 43 -21.24 7.56 -0.35
N ASP A 44 -19.97 7.94 -0.40
CA ASP A 44 -19.26 8.39 -1.62
C ASP A 44 -18.51 7.23 -2.32
N ASN A 45 -18.92 5.98 -2.10
CA ASN A 45 -18.29 4.76 -2.65
C ASN A 45 -16.80 4.62 -2.26
N GLN A 46 -16.47 4.92 -1.01
CA GLN A 46 -15.12 4.76 -0.49
C GLN A 46 -15.08 3.67 0.58
N LEU A 47 -13.98 2.94 0.63
CA LEU A 47 -13.57 2.16 1.80
C LEU A 47 -12.48 2.96 2.53
N ARG A 48 -12.86 3.57 3.64
CA ARG A 48 -11.96 4.29 4.53
C ARG A 48 -11.47 3.35 5.63
N ILE A 49 -10.17 3.40 5.91
CA ILE A 49 -9.50 2.61 6.94
C ILE A 49 -8.73 3.56 7.84
N ASP A 50 -9.17 3.69 9.08
CA ASP A 50 -8.50 4.50 10.10
C ASP A 50 -7.79 3.59 11.11
N TYR A 51 -6.51 3.83 11.31
CA TYR A 51 -5.67 3.11 12.27
C TYR A 51 -5.33 4.00 13.44
N THR A 52 -5.37 3.44 14.63
CA THR A 52 -4.80 4.06 15.84
C THR A 52 -4.07 3.02 16.65
N ALA A 53 -2.93 3.39 17.26
CA ALA A 53 -2.23 2.51 18.16
C ALA A 53 -1.53 3.27 19.29
N THR A 54 -1.38 2.59 20.45
CA THR A 54 -0.62 3.05 21.61
C THR A 54 0.23 1.91 22.17
N THR A 55 1.30 2.25 22.86
CA THR A 55 2.22 1.27 23.46
C THR A 55 2.63 1.69 24.88
N ASP A 56 3.05 0.73 25.69
CA ASP A 56 3.61 0.94 27.03
C ASP A 56 5.15 0.96 27.07
N ALA A 57 5.83 0.56 25.97
CA ALA A 57 7.28 0.70 25.77
C ALA A 57 7.59 1.17 24.34
N PRO A 58 8.76 1.79 24.08
CA PRO A 58 9.15 2.16 22.70
C PRO A 58 9.17 0.92 21.80
N THR A 59 8.45 0.97 20.69
CA THR A 59 8.36 -0.14 19.73
C THR A 59 8.37 0.37 18.30
N VAL A 60 8.59 -0.54 17.33
CA VAL A 60 8.50 -0.24 15.90
C VAL A 60 7.10 -0.59 15.42
N LEU A 61 6.47 0.33 14.67
CA LEU A 61 5.14 0.14 14.11
C LEU A 61 5.07 0.68 12.68
N ASN A 62 4.63 -0.18 11.75
CA ASN A 62 4.33 0.21 10.37
C ASN A 62 3.13 -0.62 9.90
N LEU A 63 1.94 -0.02 9.92
CA LEU A 63 0.70 -0.68 9.53
C LEU A 63 0.37 -0.39 8.06
N THR A 64 -0.26 -1.36 7.41
CA THR A 64 -0.78 -1.20 6.04
C THR A 64 -2.02 -2.08 5.83
N ASN A 65 -2.69 -1.89 4.70
CA ASN A 65 -3.69 -2.79 4.17
C ASN A 65 -3.14 -3.43 2.88
N HIS A 66 -3.05 -4.75 2.86
CA HIS A 66 -2.53 -5.52 1.72
C HIS A 66 -3.67 -6.19 0.93
N ALA A 67 -4.73 -5.43 0.64
CA ALA A 67 -5.81 -5.92 -0.21
C ALA A 67 -5.33 -6.07 -1.65
N TYR A 68 -5.75 -7.17 -2.29
CA TYR A 68 -5.48 -7.44 -3.69
C TYR A 68 -6.67 -7.00 -4.54
N PHE A 69 -6.39 -6.20 -5.57
CA PHE A 69 -7.39 -5.63 -6.46
C PHE A 69 -7.26 -6.13 -7.88
N ASN A 70 -8.40 -6.31 -8.55
CA ASN A 70 -8.53 -6.49 -9.99
C ASN A 70 -9.82 -5.79 -10.45
N LEU A 71 -9.70 -4.78 -11.30
CA LEU A 71 -10.82 -3.93 -11.72
C LEU A 71 -11.55 -4.47 -12.96
N HIS A 72 -11.31 -5.73 -13.36
CA HIS A 72 -12.05 -6.40 -14.44
C HIS A 72 -13.47 -6.87 -14.07
N GLY A 73 -14.06 -6.32 -13.00
CA GLY A 73 -15.47 -6.59 -12.67
C GLY A 73 -15.76 -8.01 -12.19
N GLY A 74 -14.84 -8.64 -11.48
CA GLY A 74 -15.03 -9.98 -10.89
C GLY A 74 -14.41 -11.12 -11.71
N ASP A 75 -13.83 -10.85 -12.87
CA ASP A 75 -13.00 -11.82 -13.59
C ASP A 75 -11.57 -11.84 -13.01
N HIS A 76 -11.40 -12.62 -11.95
CA HIS A 76 -10.13 -12.81 -11.26
C HIS A 76 -9.08 -13.61 -12.07
N LYS A 77 -9.43 -14.08 -13.27
CA LYS A 77 -8.51 -14.81 -14.17
C LYS A 77 -7.84 -13.89 -15.18
N THR A 78 -8.42 -12.72 -15.45
CA THR A 78 -7.83 -11.76 -16.37
C THR A 78 -6.68 -11.02 -15.69
N SER A 79 -5.55 -10.94 -16.38
CA SER A 79 -4.35 -10.23 -15.91
C SER A 79 -4.61 -8.74 -15.71
N VAL A 80 -4.02 -8.14 -14.68
CA VAL A 80 -4.07 -6.69 -14.43
C VAL A 80 -3.13 -5.89 -15.33
N ASN A 81 -2.49 -6.49 -16.30
CA ASN A 81 -1.52 -5.84 -17.18
C ASN A 81 -2.11 -4.65 -17.98
N SER A 82 -3.42 -4.66 -18.28
CA SER A 82 -4.13 -3.57 -18.99
C SER A 82 -4.46 -2.38 -18.10
N HIS A 83 -4.44 -2.54 -16.76
CA HIS A 83 -4.75 -1.47 -15.84
C HIS A 83 -3.74 -0.34 -15.99
N ARG A 84 -4.22 0.89 -16.07
CA ARG A 84 -3.40 2.10 -16.13
C ARG A 84 -3.23 2.66 -14.73
N VAL A 85 -1.98 2.78 -14.31
CA VAL A 85 -1.62 3.27 -12.98
C VAL A 85 -0.99 4.65 -13.10
N THR A 86 -1.37 5.54 -12.19
CA THR A 86 -0.67 6.80 -11.91
C THR A 86 -0.30 6.81 -10.44
N ILE A 87 0.96 7.17 -10.11
CA ILE A 87 1.43 7.29 -8.72
C ILE A 87 1.99 8.70 -8.50
N ASN A 88 1.49 9.37 -7.48
CA ASN A 88 1.89 10.74 -7.13
C ASN A 88 3.22 10.77 -6.37
N ALA A 89 4.31 10.41 -7.07
CA ALA A 89 5.67 10.33 -6.52
C ALA A 89 6.70 10.78 -7.55
N ASP A 90 7.81 11.37 -7.09
CA ASP A 90 8.99 11.68 -7.93
C ASP A 90 10.18 10.77 -7.60
N ARG A 91 10.09 10.03 -6.51
CA ARG A 91 11.17 9.20 -5.96
C ARG A 91 10.63 7.88 -5.42
N TYR A 92 11.54 6.93 -5.25
CA TYR A 92 11.29 5.63 -4.66
C TYR A 92 12.45 5.20 -3.77
N THR A 93 12.27 4.15 -2.97
CA THR A 93 13.35 3.55 -2.18
C THR A 93 13.88 2.30 -2.89
N PRO A 94 15.11 2.34 -3.47
CA PRO A 94 15.73 1.17 -4.09
C PRO A 94 15.98 0.06 -3.07
N THR A 95 15.98 -1.18 -3.56
CA THR A 95 16.32 -2.37 -2.77
C THR A 95 17.52 -3.08 -3.33
N ASP A 96 18.22 -3.82 -2.48
CA ASP A 96 19.30 -4.72 -2.87
C ASP A 96 18.77 -6.06 -3.44
N SER A 97 19.66 -7.01 -3.69
CA SER A 97 19.32 -8.35 -4.21
C SER A 97 18.53 -9.21 -3.23
N THR A 98 18.49 -8.84 -1.95
CA THR A 98 17.66 -9.50 -0.92
C THR A 98 16.30 -8.86 -0.75
N LEU A 99 15.99 -7.83 -1.55
CA LEU A 99 14.76 -7.04 -1.57
C LEU A 99 14.61 -6.13 -0.33
N ILE A 100 15.71 -5.83 0.35
CA ILE A 100 15.74 -4.90 1.48
C ILE A 100 16.13 -3.50 0.96
N PRO A 101 15.47 -2.41 1.42
CA PRO A 101 15.85 -1.05 1.06
C PRO A 101 17.32 -0.75 1.36
N THR A 102 17.98 -0.05 0.44
CA THR A 102 19.39 0.33 0.59
C THR A 102 19.60 1.59 1.45
N GLY A 103 18.52 2.27 1.85
CA GLY A 103 18.55 3.57 2.50
C GLY A 103 18.58 4.75 1.52
N GLU A 104 18.78 4.51 0.24
CA GLU A 104 18.70 5.55 -0.80
C GLU A 104 17.25 5.95 -1.06
N ILE A 105 17.06 7.22 -1.46
CA ILE A 105 15.81 7.76 -2.03
C ILE A 105 16.14 8.24 -3.44
N ALA A 106 15.93 7.37 -4.45
CA ALA A 106 16.30 7.59 -5.84
C ALA A 106 15.21 8.31 -6.64
N SER A 107 15.61 9.00 -7.72
CA SER A 107 14.69 9.61 -8.69
C SER A 107 14.01 8.54 -9.54
N LEU A 108 12.75 8.82 -9.94
CA LEU A 108 12.02 8.03 -10.94
C LEU A 108 12.38 8.40 -12.38
N ASP A 109 13.16 9.47 -12.61
CA ASP A 109 13.50 9.96 -13.95
C ASP A 109 14.21 8.89 -14.79
N GLY A 110 13.62 8.55 -15.93
CA GLY A 110 14.17 7.55 -16.84
C GLY A 110 14.04 6.09 -16.38
N SER A 111 13.39 5.83 -15.25
CA SER A 111 13.16 4.49 -14.72
C SER A 111 11.88 3.86 -15.28
N ALA A 112 11.86 2.52 -15.43
CA ALA A 112 10.65 1.76 -15.69
C ALA A 112 9.63 1.82 -14.54
N LEU A 113 10.02 2.35 -13.38
CA LEU A 113 9.14 2.60 -12.23
C LEU A 113 8.40 3.95 -12.32
N ASP A 114 8.57 4.75 -13.38
CA ASP A 114 7.94 6.06 -13.52
C ASP A 114 6.46 5.97 -13.89
N PHE A 115 5.58 6.06 -12.90
CA PHE A 115 4.13 6.12 -13.02
C PHE A 115 3.56 7.53 -12.81
N ARG A 116 4.33 8.59 -13.00
CA ARG A 116 3.82 9.99 -12.91
C ARG A 116 2.78 10.33 -13.96
N THR A 117 2.73 9.57 -15.04
CA THR A 117 1.69 9.62 -16.08
C THR A 117 1.00 8.26 -16.20
N PRO A 118 -0.29 8.20 -16.63
CA PRO A 118 -1.02 6.95 -16.76
C PRO A 118 -0.27 5.94 -17.64
N THR A 119 0.22 4.86 -17.05
CA THR A 119 1.04 3.83 -17.70
C THR A 119 0.44 2.46 -17.40
N THR A 120 0.36 1.56 -18.38
CA THR A 120 -0.17 0.22 -18.15
C THR A 120 0.82 -0.62 -17.33
N ILE A 121 0.30 -1.45 -16.43
CA ILE A 121 1.12 -2.35 -15.60
C ILE A 121 2.03 -3.23 -16.45
N GLY A 122 1.50 -3.77 -17.56
CA GLY A 122 2.26 -4.66 -18.45
C GLY A 122 3.33 -4.01 -19.30
N GLU A 123 3.29 -2.68 -19.49
CA GLU A 123 4.11 -1.97 -20.49
C GLU A 123 5.63 -2.11 -20.26
N ARG A 124 6.07 -2.10 -19.01
CA ARG A 124 7.50 -2.02 -18.69
C ARG A 124 8.05 -3.21 -17.90
N VAL A 125 7.17 -4.01 -17.30
CA VAL A 125 7.55 -5.08 -16.38
C VAL A 125 8.39 -6.20 -17.03
N LEU A 126 8.28 -6.37 -18.35
CA LEU A 126 9.07 -7.34 -19.12
C LEU A 126 10.31 -6.70 -19.78
N GLY A 127 10.59 -5.43 -19.50
CA GLY A 127 11.74 -4.72 -20.04
C GLY A 127 13.07 -5.11 -19.42
N PRO A 128 14.19 -4.66 -20.01
CA PRO A 128 15.53 -4.95 -19.52
C PRO A 128 15.97 -4.07 -18.34
N ASP A 129 15.07 -3.32 -17.72
CA ASP A 129 15.40 -2.38 -16.65
C ASP A 129 15.89 -3.12 -15.40
N SER A 130 17.01 -2.63 -14.84
CA SER A 130 17.65 -3.19 -13.63
C SER A 130 16.74 -3.15 -12.39
N ALA A 131 15.73 -2.27 -12.35
CA ALA A 131 14.77 -2.22 -11.27
C ALA A 131 14.00 -3.54 -11.09
N PHE A 132 13.91 -4.37 -12.15
CA PHE A 132 13.25 -5.68 -12.14
C PHE A 132 14.20 -6.88 -12.05
N ASN A 133 15.52 -6.67 -11.97
CA ASN A 133 16.51 -7.76 -12.01
C ASN A 133 16.31 -8.87 -10.97
N TYR A 134 15.67 -8.55 -9.87
CA TYR A 134 15.43 -9.48 -8.75
C TYR A 134 13.94 -9.81 -8.55
N ARG A 135 13.05 -9.31 -9.42
CA ARG A 135 11.60 -9.35 -9.26
C ARG A 135 10.90 -9.66 -10.57
N ASP A 136 9.84 -10.44 -10.50
CA ASP A 136 8.98 -10.76 -11.66
C ASP A 136 7.80 -9.79 -11.79
N GLY A 137 7.91 -8.59 -11.24
CA GLY A 137 6.86 -7.58 -11.22
C GLY A 137 7.23 -6.39 -10.37
N TYR A 138 6.29 -5.48 -10.20
CA TYR A 138 6.46 -4.37 -9.27
C TYR A 138 6.36 -4.87 -7.83
N ASP A 139 7.23 -4.36 -6.98
CA ASP A 139 7.26 -4.57 -5.54
C ASP A 139 8.15 -3.46 -4.95
N HIS A 140 7.71 -2.19 -5.10
CA HIS A 140 8.53 -1.02 -4.84
C HIS A 140 7.76 0.00 -4.01
N ASN A 141 8.46 0.61 -3.04
CA ASN A 141 7.93 1.70 -2.25
C ASN A 141 8.19 3.04 -2.94
N TYR A 142 7.13 3.78 -3.19
CA TYR A 142 7.14 5.13 -3.77
C TYR A 142 7.05 6.18 -2.67
N VAL A 143 7.84 7.24 -2.79
CA VAL A 143 7.83 8.40 -1.89
C VAL A 143 6.74 9.36 -2.35
N ILE A 144 5.62 9.39 -1.62
CA ILE A 144 4.45 10.19 -1.98
C ILE A 144 4.79 11.69 -1.94
N ARG A 145 4.44 12.42 -3.01
CA ARG A 145 4.50 13.89 -3.01
C ARG A 145 3.44 14.45 -2.08
N ARG A 146 3.87 15.17 -1.05
CA ARG A 146 2.97 15.81 -0.10
C ARG A 146 3.59 17.09 0.44
N SER A 147 2.75 18.10 0.64
CA SER A 147 3.14 19.39 1.21
C SER A 147 2.62 19.62 2.64
N SER A 148 1.77 18.70 3.13
CA SER A 148 1.16 18.76 4.46
C SER A 148 1.02 17.32 5.03
N PRO A 149 0.75 17.16 6.33
CA PRO A 149 0.44 15.88 6.94
C PRO A 149 -0.98 15.35 6.61
N ASP A 150 -1.76 16.11 5.83
CA ASP A 150 -3.12 15.71 5.49
C ASP A 150 -3.19 14.51 4.56
N VAL A 151 -4.36 13.91 4.46
CA VAL A 151 -4.65 12.85 3.48
C VAL A 151 -4.57 13.45 2.08
N VAL A 152 -3.73 12.86 1.22
CA VAL A 152 -3.53 13.26 -0.18
C VAL A 152 -3.75 12.07 -1.10
N GLU A 153 -4.07 12.33 -2.37
CA GLU A 153 -4.11 11.27 -3.38
C GLU A 153 -2.69 10.76 -3.66
N ALA A 154 -2.48 9.47 -3.42
CA ALA A 154 -1.20 8.79 -3.63
C ALA A 154 -1.16 8.04 -4.97
N ALA A 155 -2.29 7.48 -5.42
CA ALA A 155 -2.37 6.75 -6.66
C ALA A 155 -3.78 6.71 -7.25
N GLU A 156 -3.86 6.56 -8.58
CA GLU A 156 -5.08 6.22 -9.32
C GLU A 156 -4.83 4.99 -10.19
N VAL A 157 -5.81 4.08 -10.25
CA VAL A 157 -5.82 2.94 -11.18
C VAL A 157 -7.10 2.96 -11.99
N TYR A 158 -6.97 2.84 -13.31
CA TYR A 158 -8.08 2.80 -14.26
C TYR A 158 -8.04 1.54 -15.11
N GLU A 159 -9.17 0.82 -15.21
CA GLU A 159 -9.31 -0.31 -16.14
C GLU A 159 -10.21 0.07 -17.33
N PRO A 160 -9.64 0.14 -18.56
CA PRO A 160 -10.38 0.63 -19.74
C PRO A 160 -11.57 -0.21 -20.16
N SER A 161 -11.56 -1.54 -19.93
CA SER A 161 -12.63 -2.43 -20.41
C SER A 161 -13.90 -2.35 -19.54
N THR A 162 -13.75 -2.01 -18.26
CA THR A 162 -14.86 -1.87 -17.32
C THR A 162 -15.23 -0.42 -17.03
N GLY A 163 -14.32 0.52 -17.32
CA GLY A 163 -14.44 1.91 -16.91
C GLY A 163 -14.22 2.16 -15.43
N ILE A 164 -13.91 1.14 -14.63
CA ILE A 164 -13.71 1.29 -13.18
C ILE A 164 -12.43 2.07 -12.90
N VAL A 165 -12.55 3.05 -12.00
CA VAL A 165 -11.44 3.84 -11.45
C VAL A 165 -11.35 3.55 -9.96
N MET A 166 -10.15 3.29 -9.46
CA MET A 166 -9.82 3.23 -8.05
C MET A 166 -8.81 4.34 -7.72
N THR A 167 -9.10 5.17 -6.73
CA THR A 167 -8.15 6.14 -6.17
C THR A 167 -7.69 5.67 -4.80
N VAL A 168 -6.43 5.93 -4.47
CA VAL A 168 -5.87 5.69 -3.12
C VAL A 168 -5.44 7.01 -2.53
N LEU A 169 -6.04 7.36 -1.38
CA LEU A 169 -5.68 8.55 -0.62
C LEU A 169 -5.11 8.11 0.74
N THR A 170 -4.08 8.81 1.21
CA THR A 170 -3.45 8.50 2.49
C THR A 170 -2.68 9.68 3.09
N ASP A 171 -2.45 9.61 4.40
CA ASP A 171 -1.57 10.49 5.16
C ASP A 171 -0.18 9.88 5.42
N THR A 172 0.12 8.70 4.86
CA THR A 172 1.44 8.05 4.99
C THR A 172 2.49 8.65 4.06
N PRO A 173 3.79 8.53 4.35
CA PRO A 173 4.85 9.07 3.50
C PRO A 173 5.13 8.21 2.26
N GLY A 174 4.72 6.95 2.25
CA GLY A 174 5.00 5.99 1.18
C GLY A 174 3.81 5.17 0.75
N ILE A 175 3.90 4.59 -0.44
CA ILE A 175 2.98 3.60 -0.96
C ILE A 175 3.76 2.50 -1.67
N GLN A 176 3.58 1.25 -1.26
CA GLN A 176 4.12 0.08 -1.94
C GLN A 176 3.21 -0.29 -3.08
N PHE A 177 3.76 -0.42 -4.28
CA PHE A 177 3.05 -0.96 -5.44
C PHE A 177 3.54 -2.37 -5.71
N PHE A 178 2.62 -3.34 -5.64
CA PHE A 178 2.90 -4.75 -5.79
C PHE A 178 1.98 -5.39 -6.84
N THR A 179 2.52 -6.23 -7.74
CA THR A 179 1.75 -6.88 -8.81
C THR A 179 1.86 -8.41 -8.81
N GLY A 180 2.21 -8.99 -7.67
CA GLY A 180 2.42 -10.43 -7.54
C GLY A 180 3.75 -10.90 -8.15
N LYS A 181 4.27 -11.99 -7.63
CA LYS A 181 5.45 -12.68 -8.15
C LYS A 181 5.00 -13.89 -8.94
N SER A 182 5.40 -13.97 -10.21
CA SER A 182 5.11 -15.13 -11.03
C SER A 182 6.36 -15.96 -11.34
N ARG A 183 7.33 -16.06 -10.40
CA ARG A 183 8.51 -16.92 -10.60
C ARG A 183 8.17 -18.38 -10.90
N VAL A 184 6.98 -18.82 -10.53
CA VAL A 184 6.49 -20.17 -10.77
C VAL A 184 5.68 -20.26 -12.09
N GLN A 185 5.28 -19.15 -12.66
CA GLN A 185 4.44 -19.09 -13.84
C GLN A 185 4.98 -18.05 -14.82
N GLN A 186 6.09 -18.39 -15.49
CA GLN A 186 6.59 -17.62 -16.65
C GLN A 186 5.68 -17.79 -17.90
N ASP A 187 4.60 -18.53 -17.74
CA ASP A 187 3.61 -18.77 -18.79
C ASP A 187 2.51 -17.69 -18.69
N GLU A 188 2.53 -16.72 -19.58
CA GLU A 188 1.51 -15.66 -19.67
C GLU A 188 0.10 -16.22 -19.92
N THR A 189 -0.02 -17.50 -20.29
CA THR A 189 -1.29 -18.22 -20.48
C THR A 189 -1.74 -18.93 -19.21
N ALA A 190 -0.89 -18.98 -18.16
CA ALA A 190 -1.24 -19.63 -16.92
C ALA A 190 -2.36 -18.89 -16.19
N PRO A 191 -3.36 -19.62 -15.66
CA PRO A 191 -4.38 -19.01 -14.83
C PRO A 191 -3.71 -18.35 -13.61
N PHE A 192 -4.14 -17.11 -13.29
CA PHE A 192 -3.60 -16.28 -12.20
C PHE A 192 -2.27 -15.55 -12.47
N TYR A 193 -1.75 -15.55 -13.70
CA TYR A 193 -0.60 -14.71 -14.04
C TYR A 193 -0.94 -13.23 -13.87
N ARG A 194 -0.30 -12.55 -12.88
CA ARG A 194 -0.60 -11.16 -12.51
C ARG A 194 -2.10 -10.86 -12.45
N SER A 195 -2.83 -11.70 -11.74
CA SER A 195 -4.29 -11.55 -11.62
C SER A 195 -4.74 -10.49 -10.62
N ALA A 196 -3.80 -9.85 -9.90
CA ALA A 196 -4.10 -8.81 -8.94
C ALA A 196 -2.90 -7.87 -8.73
N PHE A 197 -3.18 -6.68 -8.20
CA PHE A 197 -2.19 -5.74 -7.69
C PHE A 197 -2.57 -5.33 -6.25
N ALA A 198 -1.60 -4.83 -5.50
CA ALA A 198 -1.81 -4.17 -4.21
C ALA A 198 -1.19 -2.77 -4.24
N LEU A 199 -1.82 -1.85 -3.51
CA LEU A 199 -1.35 -0.49 -3.23
C LEU A 199 -1.41 -0.28 -1.72
N GLU A 200 -0.24 -0.39 -1.08
CA GLU A 200 -0.08 -0.48 0.36
C GLU A 200 0.45 0.84 0.91
N ALA A 201 -0.45 1.66 1.43
CA ALA A 201 -0.08 2.93 2.06
C ALA A 201 0.56 2.65 3.43
N GLN A 202 1.81 3.11 3.63
CA GLN A 202 2.61 2.79 4.81
C GLN A 202 3.81 3.74 4.97
N ASN A 203 4.56 3.59 6.06
CA ASN A 203 5.90 4.14 6.16
C ASN A 203 6.87 3.33 5.28
N TYR A 204 8.08 3.87 5.03
CA TYR A 204 9.06 3.17 4.19
C TYR A 204 9.47 1.84 4.86
N PRO A 205 9.52 0.74 4.08
CA PRO A 205 10.08 -0.52 4.58
C PRO A 205 11.51 -0.32 5.11
N ASP A 206 11.87 -1.07 6.14
CA ASP A 206 13.18 -1.04 6.82
C ASP A 206 13.55 0.33 7.44
N ALA A 207 12.60 1.22 7.67
CA ALA A 207 12.84 2.55 8.25
C ALA A 207 13.65 2.54 9.57
N PRO A 208 13.53 1.56 10.47
CA PRO A 208 14.35 1.54 11.69
C PRO A 208 15.86 1.48 11.46
N ASN A 209 16.31 0.95 10.32
CA ASN A 209 17.72 0.81 9.98
C ASN A 209 18.27 2.00 9.16
N HIS A 210 17.40 2.94 8.76
CA HIS A 210 17.76 4.09 7.91
C HIS A 210 17.37 5.41 8.57
N PRO A 211 18.31 6.14 9.21
CA PRO A 211 18.04 7.38 9.94
C PRO A 211 17.42 8.50 9.09
N ASP A 212 17.63 8.48 7.77
CA ASP A 212 17.07 9.44 6.82
C ASP A 212 15.63 9.11 6.38
N PHE A 213 15.11 7.94 6.76
CA PHE A 213 13.73 7.57 6.54
C PHE A 213 12.83 8.12 7.67
N PRO A 214 11.54 8.38 7.38
CA PRO A 214 10.59 8.74 8.43
C PRO A 214 10.57 7.68 9.53
N SER A 215 10.62 8.10 10.81
CA SER A 215 10.66 7.18 11.94
C SER A 215 9.42 6.28 12.00
N ALA A 216 9.64 4.99 12.25
CA ALA A 216 8.60 4.00 12.55
C ALA A 216 8.48 3.71 14.05
N VAL A 217 9.16 4.48 14.92
CA VAL A 217 9.14 4.25 16.38
C VAL A 217 7.95 4.95 17.01
N LEU A 218 7.13 4.17 17.70
CA LEU A 218 6.05 4.66 18.58
C LEU A 218 6.53 4.60 20.03
N ARG A 219 6.29 5.67 20.81
CA ARG A 219 6.72 5.78 22.21
C ARG A 219 5.52 5.82 23.16
N PRO A 220 5.69 5.42 24.43
CA PRO A 220 4.67 5.62 25.47
C PRO A 220 4.20 7.08 25.51
N GLY A 221 2.87 7.27 25.59
CA GLY A 221 2.24 8.58 25.60
C GLY A 221 1.98 9.17 24.21
N GLU A 222 2.55 8.61 23.14
CA GLU A 222 2.21 8.94 21.76
C GLU A 222 1.04 8.11 21.26
N THR A 223 0.31 8.62 20.27
CA THR A 223 -0.73 7.88 19.56
C THR A 223 -0.37 7.84 18.09
N TYR A 224 -0.13 6.64 17.56
CA TYR A 224 -0.04 6.41 16.13
C TYR A 224 -1.40 6.65 15.48
N ARG A 225 -1.40 7.33 14.35
CA ARG A 225 -2.57 7.54 13.51
C ARG A 225 -2.20 7.38 12.05
N GLN A 226 -3.09 6.75 11.30
CA GLN A 226 -2.97 6.60 9.86
C GLN A 226 -4.36 6.51 9.26
N THR A 227 -4.53 7.06 8.07
CA THR A 227 -5.74 6.92 7.26
C THR A 227 -5.37 6.45 5.86
N THR A 228 -6.08 5.44 5.36
CA THR A 228 -6.06 5.02 3.97
C THR A 228 -7.48 4.99 3.43
N VAL A 229 -7.70 5.52 2.22
CA VAL A 229 -9.01 5.52 1.57
C VAL A 229 -8.87 4.94 0.17
N TYR A 230 -9.67 3.91 -0.13
CA TYR A 230 -9.86 3.40 -1.47
C TYR A 230 -11.19 3.92 -2.00
N GLY A 231 -11.15 4.87 -2.94
CA GLY A 231 -12.33 5.44 -3.58
C GLY A 231 -12.61 4.74 -4.91
N PHE A 232 -13.88 4.50 -5.23
CA PHE A 232 -14.29 3.83 -6.46
C PHE A 232 -15.26 4.70 -7.25
N SER A 233 -15.00 4.82 -8.55
CA SER A 233 -15.86 5.52 -9.51
C SER A 233 -15.82 4.84 -10.88
N ALA A 234 -16.52 5.40 -11.87
CA ALA A 234 -16.47 4.94 -13.26
C ALA A 234 -16.35 6.12 -14.20
N ARG A 235 -15.66 5.94 -15.35
CA ARG A 235 -15.55 6.88 -16.45
C ARG A 235 -15.56 6.18 -17.83
#